data_2bbbb504b135d5b6f527f66a112eb181
#
_entry.id   2bbbb504b135d5b6f527f66a112eb181
#
_cell.length_a   1.000
_cell.length_b   1.000
_cell.length_c   1.000
_cell.angle_alpha   90.00
_cell.angle_beta   90.00
_cell.angle_gamma   90.00
#
_symmetry.space_group_name_H-M   'P 1'
#
loop_
_entity.id
_entity.type
_entity.pdbx_description
1 polymer ?
#
loop_
_entity_poly.entity_id
_entity_poly.type
_entity_poly.pdbx_seq_one_letter_code
_entity_poly.pdbx_strand_id
1 'polypeptide(L)'
;MTRRAKHLAPLAYAALAMGLCLGCGGITAARAQGSTATAVAATEYRLGSGDVVRINVYQNPDLTLETRVTEAGIVSYPLLGAIRLGGLSVTAAEKLIADGLRSGNFVKQPQVTLVVMQVRGNQASVLGQVNRPGRYPIEVTDMRLTDLLAMAGGAAQGGADTVVVTGTRNGQAYRLEVDLPTLFAPGSKNQDIVILNGDAVWVDRQPLVYIYGEVQRPGPMRLERGMTLMQSLATGGGLTQRGTEKGIRVHRRAADGKVQVITPALDDKMLDGDVVYVRESLF
;
A
#
# COMPACT_ATOMS: atom_id res chain seq x y z
N MET A 1 66.68 -16.33 2.45
CA MET A 1 66.72 -17.77 2.67
C MET A 1 65.45 -18.32 2.13
N THR A 2 65.52 -18.84 0.92
CA THR A 2 65.42 -20.27 0.46
C THR A 2 64.00 -20.80 0.58
N ARG A 3 63.34 -21.35 -0.41
CA ARG A 3 63.49 -21.94 -1.80
C ARG A 3 62.06 -22.39 -2.18
N ARG A 4 61.52 -22.07 -3.33
CA ARG A 4 61.44 -22.78 -4.62
C ARG A 4 61.05 -24.27 -4.55
N ALA A 5 59.99 -24.63 -5.28
CA ALA A 5 59.86 -25.66 -6.33
C ALA A 5 58.36 -25.85 -6.71
N LYS A 6 57.80 -25.64 -7.88
CA LYS A 6 57.97 -26.17 -9.23
C LYS A 6 57.87 -27.71 -9.29
N HIS A 7 56.82 -28.19 -10.01
CA HIS A 7 56.86 -29.31 -11.03
C HIS A 7 55.43 -29.54 -11.52
N LEU A 8 55.07 -29.25 -12.74
CA LEU A 8 55.31 -29.97 -14.02
C LEU A 8 54.36 -31.19 -14.21
N ALA A 9 53.56 -31.08 -15.29
CA ALA A 9 52.72 -32.10 -15.92
C ALA A 9 53.57 -33.21 -16.54
N PRO A 10 53.00 -34.33 -17.02
CA PRO A 10 53.02 -34.55 -18.46
C PRO A 10 51.73 -35.15 -19.11
N LEU A 11 51.66 -34.88 -20.40
CA LEU A 11 50.87 -35.52 -21.45
C LEU A 11 51.23 -37.00 -21.66
N ALA A 12 50.30 -37.82 -22.16
CA ALA A 12 50.48 -38.88 -23.16
C ALA A 12 49.12 -39.47 -23.55
N TYR A 13 48.65 -39.29 -24.75
CA TYR A 13 48.70 -40.10 -25.98
C TYR A 13 47.77 -41.34 -26.02
N ALA A 14 46.74 -41.18 -26.87
CA ALA A 14 46.35 -42.04 -28.02
C ALA A 14 45.95 -43.49 -27.79
N ALA A 15 44.75 -43.88 -28.29
CA ALA A 15 44.60 -44.87 -29.34
C ALA A 15 43.13 -45.03 -29.76
N LEU A 16 42.96 -44.93 -31.00
CA LEU A 16 41.97 -45.26 -31.96
C LEU A 16 41.43 -46.69 -31.78
N ALA A 17 40.12 -46.91 -31.72
CA ALA A 17 39.47 -48.14 -32.14
C ALA A 17 38.07 -47.88 -32.69
N MET A 18 37.96 -48.16 -33.97
CA MET A 18 36.80 -48.14 -34.84
C MET A 18 35.94 -49.37 -34.54
N GLY A 19 34.66 -49.15 -34.17
CA GLY A 19 33.68 -50.21 -33.93
C GLY A 19 32.31 -49.76 -34.39
N LEU A 20 31.99 -50.18 -35.61
CA LEU A 20 30.70 -50.06 -36.27
C LEU A 20 29.70 -51.04 -35.63
N CYS A 21 28.59 -50.58 -35.03
CA CYS A 21 27.42 -51.39 -34.79
C CYS A 21 26.15 -50.60 -35.07
N LEU A 22 25.44 -51.04 -36.08
CA LEU A 22 24.04 -50.74 -36.37
C LEU A 22 23.15 -51.11 -35.17
N GLY A 23 22.14 -50.33 -34.90
CA GLY A 23 20.96 -50.93 -34.30
C GLY A 23 20.11 -49.97 -33.43
N CYS A 24 18.91 -49.81 -33.87
CA CYS A 24 17.70 -49.49 -33.15
C CYS A 24 17.46 -48.04 -32.69
N GLY A 25 16.54 -47.46 -33.43
CA GLY A 25 15.82 -46.24 -33.06
C GLY A 25 15.16 -46.30 -31.69
N GLY A 26 15.60 -45.44 -30.83
CA GLY A 26 14.89 -45.06 -29.60
C GLY A 26 14.30 -43.68 -29.82
N ILE A 27 13.01 -43.64 -30.11
CA ILE A 27 12.23 -42.40 -30.10
C ILE A 27 12.17 -41.96 -28.66
N THR A 28 13.04 -41.04 -28.25
CA THR A 28 12.91 -40.33 -27.00
C THR A 28 11.75 -39.36 -27.15
N ALA A 29 10.58 -39.77 -26.66
CA ALA A 29 9.45 -38.90 -26.46
C ALA A 29 9.89 -37.76 -25.52
N ALA A 30 10.08 -36.57 -26.08
CA ALA A 30 10.24 -35.36 -25.33
C ALA A 30 8.94 -35.15 -24.53
N ARG A 31 9.01 -35.49 -23.26
CA ARG A 31 7.94 -35.22 -22.29
C ARG A 31 7.87 -33.70 -22.14
N ALA A 32 6.92 -33.09 -22.87
CA ALA A 32 6.54 -31.72 -22.66
C ALA A 32 6.12 -31.58 -21.18
N GLN A 33 6.99 -31.01 -20.36
CA GLN A 33 6.64 -30.56 -19.04
C GLN A 33 5.63 -29.42 -19.25
N GLY A 34 4.35 -29.77 -19.16
CA GLY A 34 3.29 -28.80 -19.08
C GLY A 34 3.58 -27.92 -17.86
N SER A 35 4.05 -26.72 -18.13
CA SER A 35 4.05 -25.64 -17.15
C SER A 35 2.59 -25.44 -16.73
N THR A 36 2.20 -26.02 -15.60
CA THR A 36 0.99 -25.64 -14.91
C THR A 36 1.22 -24.20 -14.44
N ALA A 37 0.86 -23.25 -15.32
CA ALA A 37 0.62 -21.89 -14.88
C ALA A 37 -0.44 -22.00 -13.80
N THR A 38 -0.03 -21.87 -12.54
CA THR A 38 -0.91 -21.64 -11.42
C THR A 38 -1.63 -20.34 -11.77
N ALA A 39 -2.85 -20.46 -12.30
CA ALA A 39 -3.73 -19.33 -12.46
C ALA A 39 -3.86 -18.74 -11.05
N VAL A 40 -3.25 -17.59 -10.82
CA VAL A 40 -3.53 -16.75 -9.67
C VAL A 40 -5.02 -16.50 -9.77
N ALA A 41 -5.81 -17.19 -8.95
CA ALA A 41 -7.23 -16.96 -8.85
C ALA A 41 -7.38 -15.47 -8.52
N ALA A 42 -7.78 -14.68 -9.52
CA ALA A 42 -8.16 -13.31 -9.29
C ALA A 42 -9.22 -13.36 -8.20
N THR A 43 -8.90 -12.78 -7.06
CA THR A 43 -9.79 -12.80 -5.89
C THR A 43 -11.00 -11.96 -6.28
N GLU A 44 -12.12 -12.63 -6.52
CA GLU A 44 -13.35 -12.01 -7.03
C GLU A 44 -14.00 -11.15 -5.95
N TYR A 45 -14.54 -9.98 -6.33
CA TYR A 45 -15.26 -9.10 -5.41
C TYR A 45 -16.37 -9.87 -4.68
N ARG A 46 -16.48 -9.66 -3.37
CA ARG A 46 -17.54 -10.24 -2.53
C ARG A 46 -18.51 -9.17 -2.10
N LEU A 47 -19.79 -9.46 -2.29
CA LEU A 47 -20.87 -8.56 -1.92
C LEU A 47 -20.83 -8.23 -0.43
N GLY A 48 -20.81 -6.95 -0.12
CA GLY A 48 -20.80 -6.42 1.25
C GLY A 48 -22.13 -5.87 1.70
N SER A 49 -22.27 -5.67 3.01
CA SER A 49 -23.43 -4.98 3.58
C SER A 49 -23.51 -3.54 3.09
N GLY A 50 -24.68 -3.11 2.64
CA GLY A 50 -24.90 -1.77 2.12
C GLY A 50 -24.71 -1.63 0.62
N ASP A 51 -24.14 -2.61 -0.07
CA ASP A 51 -24.02 -2.60 -1.52
C ASP A 51 -25.38 -2.48 -2.19
N VAL A 52 -25.44 -1.74 -3.28
CA VAL A 52 -26.61 -1.66 -4.13
C VAL A 52 -26.38 -2.52 -5.36
N VAL A 53 -27.25 -3.50 -5.53
CA VAL A 53 -27.17 -4.47 -6.63
C VAL A 53 -28.39 -4.39 -7.50
N ARG A 54 -28.21 -4.55 -8.80
CA ARG A 54 -29.28 -4.74 -9.77
C ARG A 54 -29.21 -6.18 -10.26
N ILE A 55 -30.33 -6.89 -10.11
CA ILE A 55 -30.51 -8.28 -10.51
C ILE A 55 -31.45 -8.31 -11.70
N ASN A 56 -31.00 -8.87 -12.81
CA ASN A 56 -31.81 -9.05 -14.03
C ASN A 56 -31.98 -10.52 -14.32
N VAL A 57 -33.16 -10.92 -14.70
CA VAL A 57 -33.45 -12.27 -15.19
C VAL A 57 -33.87 -12.20 -16.65
N TYR A 58 -33.10 -12.85 -17.51
CA TYR A 58 -33.35 -12.81 -18.96
C TYR A 58 -34.77 -13.29 -19.29
N GLN A 59 -35.46 -12.57 -20.16
CA GLN A 59 -36.87 -12.79 -20.56
C GLN A 59 -37.92 -12.72 -19.43
N ASN A 60 -37.53 -12.26 -18.22
CA ASN A 60 -38.45 -12.08 -17.10
C ASN A 60 -38.25 -10.69 -16.47
N PRO A 61 -38.70 -9.60 -17.11
CA PRO A 61 -38.51 -8.24 -16.63
C PRO A 61 -39.16 -8.00 -15.26
N ASP A 62 -40.22 -8.69 -14.93
CA ASP A 62 -40.92 -8.59 -13.65
C ASP A 62 -40.08 -9.08 -12.46
N LEU A 63 -39.02 -9.85 -12.72
CA LEU A 63 -38.07 -10.31 -11.73
C LEU A 63 -36.80 -9.41 -11.64
N THR A 64 -36.76 -8.31 -12.43
CA THR A 64 -35.70 -7.32 -12.33
C THR A 64 -35.86 -6.49 -11.07
N LEU A 65 -34.85 -6.47 -10.24
CA LEU A 65 -34.87 -5.77 -8.97
C LEU A 65 -33.57 -4.99 -8.75
N GLU A 66 -33.71 -3.73 -8.34
CA GLU A 66 -32.61 -2.97 -7.77
C GLU A 66 -32.83 -2.87 -6.26
N THR A 67 -31.86 -3.32 -5.49
CA THR A 67 -32.01 -3.42 -4.05
C THR A 67 -30.67 -3.26 -3.33
N ARG A 68 -30.74 -2.97 -2.03
CA ARG A 68 -29.57 -2.89 -1.16
C ARG A 68 -29.43 -4.18 -0.35
N VAL A 69 -28.18 -4.64 -0.24
CA VAL A 69 -27.82 -5.69 0.71
C VAL A 69 -27.91 -5.14 2.13
N THR A 70 -28.71 -5.77 2.99
CA THR A 70 -28.89 -5.34 4.38
C THR A 70 -27.60 -5.55 5.19
N GLU A 71 -27.53 -5.02 6.42
CA GLU A 71 -26.41 -5.23 7.33
C GLU A 71 -26.18 -6.72 7.65
N ALA A 72 -27.24 -7.51 7.66
CA ALA A 72 -27.17 -8.97 7.83
C ALA A 72 -26.70 -9.72 6.57
N GLY A 73 -26.42 -9.00 5.46
CA GLY A 73 -26.06 -9.60 4.19
C GLY A 73 -27.24 -10.21 3.42
N ILE A 74 -28.47 -9.81 3.74
CA ILE A 74 -29.71 -10.39 3.19
C ILE A 74 -30.32 -9.43 2.17
N VAL A 75 -30.88 -9.97 1.11
CA VAL A 75 -31.70 -9.29 0.11
C VAL A 75 -33.06 -9.96 0.06
N SER A 76 -34.15 -9.17 0.04
CA SER A 76 -35.48 -9.66 -0.23
C SER A 76 -35.72 -9.70 -1.74
N TYR A 77 -35.85 -10.89 -2.30
CA TYR A 77 -36.01 -11.09 -3.74
C TYR A 77 -37.40 -11.67 -4.08
N PRO A 78 -38.04 -11.19 -5.14
CA PRO A 78 -39.35 -11.70 -5.55
C PRO A 78 -39.34 -13.23 -5.69
N LEU A 79 -40.42 -13.88 -5.25
CA LEU A 79 -40.64 -15.33 -5.28
C LEU A 79 -39.70 -16.16 -4.38
N LEU A 80 -38.48 -15.70 -4.07
CA LEU A 80 -37.54 -16.43 -3.23
C LEU A 80 -37.52 -15.94 -1.77
N GLY A 81 -38.13 -14.75 -1.50
CA GLY A 81 -38.10 -14.16 -0.16
C GLY A 81 -36.72 -13.65 0.24
N ALA A 82 -36.34 -13.87 1.50
CA ALA A 82 -35.06 -13.42 2.05
C ALA A 82 -33.92 -14.38 1.65
N ILE A 83 -32.96 -13.88 0.88
CA ILE A 83 -31.80 -14.65 0.45
C ILE A 83 -30.52 -13.97 0.96
N ARG A 84 -29.51 -14.76 1.37
CA ARG A 84 -28.24 -14.25 1.85
C ARG A 84 -27.25 -14.13 0.70
N LEU A 85 -26.95 -12.90 0.31
CA LEU A 85 -25.97 -12.59 -0.73
C LEU A 85 -24.64 -12.08 -0.16
N GLY A 86 -24.64 -11.55 1.06
CA GLY A 86 -23.45 -11.01 1.70
C GLY A 86 -22.33 -12.07 1.85
N GLY A 87 -21.12 -11.71 1.44
CA GLY A 87 -19.93 -12.57 1.43
C GLY A 87 -19.80 -13.47 0.20
N LEU A 88 -20.84 -13.56 -0.66
CA LEU A 88 -20.75 -14.28 -1.93
C LEU A 88 -20.07 -13.44 -3.01
N SER A 89 -19.40 -14.10 -3.95
CA SER A 89 -19.01 -13.46 -5.19
C SER A 89 -20.23 -13.18 -6.07
N VAL A 90 -20.10 -12.28 -7.05
CA VAL A 90 -21.19 -11.98 -8.01
C VAL A 90 -21.67 -13.25 -8.67
N THR A 91 -20.76 -14.07 -9.18
CA THR A 91 -21.05 -15.35 -9.84
C THR A 91 -21.77 -16.35 -8.93
N ALA A 92 -21.34 -16.43 -7.66
CA ALA A 92 -21.99 -17.31 -6.67
C ALA A 92 -23.41 -16.82 -6.32
N ALA A 93 -23.60 -15.50 -6.25
CA ALA A 93 -24.92 -14.91 -5.99
C ALA A 93 -25.88 -15.13 -7.18
N GLU A 94 -25.41 -14.95 -8.41
CA GLU A 94 -26.19 -15.25 -9.63
C GLU A 94 -26.66 -16.70 -9.65
N LYS A 95 -25.72 -17.62 -9.36
CA LYS A 95 -26.01 -19.06 -9.30
C LYS A 95 -27.04 -19.38 -8.21
N LEU A 96 -26.87 -18.79 -7.01
CA LEU A 96 -27.85 -19.02 -5.90
C LEU A 96 -29.24 -18.59 -6.26
N ILE A 97 -29.40 -17.43 -6.90
CA ILE A 97 -30.71 -16.93 -7.36
C ILE A 97 -31.28 -17.81 -8.47
N ALA A 98 -30.44 -18.19 -9.44
CA ALA A 98 -30.87 -19.08 -10.54
C ALA A 98 -31.32 -20.44 -10.02
N ASP A 99 -30.59 -21.05 -9.10
CA ASP A 99 -30.94 -22.34 -8.51
C ASP A 99 -32.23 -22.23 -7.69
N GLY A 100 -32.44 -21.14 -6.96
CA GLY A 100 -33.68 -20.87 -6.22
C GLY A 100 -34.88 -20.73 -7.15
N LEU A 101 -34.79 -19.97 -8.23
CA LEU A 101 -35.85 -19.80 -9.21
C LEU A 101 -36.21 -21.11 -9.93
N ARG A 102 -35.20 -21.94 -10.19
CA ARG A 102 -35.39 -23.27 -10.82
C ARG A 102 -36.05 -24.26 -9.86
N SER A 103 -35.57 -24.35 -8.63
CA SER A 103 -36.10 -25.29 -7.61
C SER A 103 -37.51 -24.95 -7.18
N GLY A 104 -37.86 -23.64 -7.15
CA GLY A 104 -39.22 -23.17 -6.91
C GLY A 104 -40.19 -23.34 -8.08
N ASN A 105 -39.70 -23.87 -9.23
CA ASN A 105 -40.48 -23.98 -10.48
C ASN A 105 -41.02 -22.64 -11.03
N PHE A 106 -40.40 -21.52 -10.63
CA PHE A 106 -40.82 -20.18 -11.09
C PHE A 106 -40.30 -19.90 -12.52
N VAL A 107 -39.07 -20.35 -12.83
CA VAL A 107 -38.45 -20.21 -14.15
C VAL A 107 -37.74 -21.52 -14.50
N LYS A 108 -38.01 -22.08 -15.69
CA LYS A 108 -37.43 -23.38 -16.12
C LYS A 108 -35.92 -23.31 -16.36
N GLN A 109 -35.45 -22.24 -17.01
CA GLN A 109 -34.02 -22.00 -17.34
C GLN A 109 -33.66 -20.55 -17.02
N PRO A 110 -33.51 -20.21 -15.72
CA PRO A 110 -33.19 -18.84 -15.33
C PRO A 110 -31.78 -18.49 -15.72
N GLN A 111 -31.61 -17.39 -16.47
CA GLN A 111 -30.32 -16.72 -16.71
C GLN A 111 -30.34 -15.43 -15.90
N VAL A 112 -29.55 -15.42 -14.82
CA VAL A 112 -29.48 -14.30 -13.86
C VAL A 112 -28.21 -13.56 -14.08
N THR A 113 -28.29 -12.23 -14.13
CA THR A 113 -27.15 -11.33 -14.15
C THR A 113 -27.25 -10.36 -12.99
N LEU A 114 -26.20 -10.25 -12.18
CA LEU A 114 -26.13 -9.35 -11.05
C LEU A 114 -25.04 -8.30 -11.31
N VAL A 115 -25.43 -7.03 -11.24
CA VAL A 115 -24.51 -5.89 -11.40
C VAL A 115 -24.46 -5.12 -10.10
N VAL A 116 -23.26 -4.87 -9.58
CA VAL A 116 -23.05 -4.00 -8.42
C VAL A 116 -23.07 -2.56 -8.90
N MET A 117 -24.12 -1.84 -8.51
CA MET A 117 -24.32 -0.43 -8.89
C MET A 117 -23.54 0.52 -7.99
N GLN A 118 -23.44 0.20 -6.69
CA GLN A 118 -22.68 0.99 -5.71
C GLN A 118 -22.02 0.07 -4.70
N VAL A 119 -20.72 0.22 -4.55
CA VAL A 119 -19.93 -0.45 -3.51
C VAL A 119 -20.00 0.39 -2.25
N ARG A 120 -20.66 -0.11 -1.22
CA ARG A 120 -20.76 0.54 0.10
C ARG A 120 -20.32 -0.36 1.25
N GLY A 121 -20.36 -1.64 1.04
CA GLY A 121 -20.00 -2.63 2.04
C GLY A 121 -18.49 -2.86 2.16
N ASN A 122 -17.72 -2.38 1.19
CA ASN A 122 -16.27 -2.57 1.15
C ASN A 122 -15.59 -1.22 0.90
N GLN A 123 -15.20 -0.54 1.98
CA GLN A 123 -14.64 0.81 1.93
C GLN A 123 -13.44 0.96 2.85
N ALA A 124 -12.50 1.81 2.45
CA ALA A 124 -11.44 2.32 3.30
C ALA A 124 -11.58 3.84 3.49
N SER A 125 -11.07 4.33 4.60
CA SER A 125 -11.07 5.76 4.92
C SER A 125 -9.69 6.35 4.71
N VAL A 126 -9.60 7.52 4.09
CA VAL A 126 -8.36 8.30 3.98
C VAL A 126 -8.57 9.64 4.67
N LEU A 127 -7.74 9.94 5.65
CA LEU A 127 -7.90 11.05 6.56
C LEU A 127 -6.58 11.82 6.73
N GLY A 128 -6.66 13.03 7.30
CA GLY A 128 -5.50 13.87 7.59
C GLY A 128 -5.09 14.74 6.42
N GLN A 129 -3.79 14.92 6.22
CA GLN A 129 -3.22 15.82 5.21
C GLN A 129 -3.15 15.17 3.83
N VAL A 130 -4.33 14.94 3.23
CA VAL A 130 -4.51 14.47 1.86
C VAL A 130 -5.34 15.49 1.08
N ASN A 131 -5.21 15.48 -0.25
CA ASN A 131 -5.94 16.45 -1.07
C ASN A 131 -7.46 16.24 -1.04
N ARG A 132 -7.91 14.99 -0.94
CA ARG A 132 -9.34 14.64 -0.87
C ARG A 132 -9.55 13.62 0.25
N PRO A 133 -9.76 14.07 1.49
CA PRO A 133 -10.11 13.15 2.59
C PRO A 133 -11.52 12.60 2.39
N GLY A 134 -11.74 11.34 2.77
CA GLY A 134 -13.04 10.70 2.61
C GLY A 134 -13.02 9.18 2.73
N ARG A 135 -14.15 8.58 2.41
CA ARG A 135 -14.29 7.13 2.27
C ARG A 135 -14.26 6.76 0.80
N TYR A 136 -13.50 5.73 0.49
CA TYR A 136 -13.27 5.25 -0.85
C TYR A 136 -13.71 3.80 -0.97
N PRO A 137 -14.48 3.44 -2.02
CA PRO A 137 -14.86 2.06 -2.26
C PRO A 137 -13.63 1.23 -2.66
N ILE A 138 -13.57 0.00 -2.16
CA ILE A 138 -12.59 -1.00 -2.57
C ILE A 138 -13.26 -1.86 -3.64
N GLU A 139 -13.07 -1.48 -4.90
CA GLU A 139 -13.72 -2.14 -6.05
C GLU A 139 -12.95 -3.39 -6.51
N VAL A 140 -11.64 -3.42 -6.24
CA VAL A 140 -10.77 -4.54 -6.58
C VAL A 140 -10.22 -5.17 -5.31
N THR A 141 -10.10 -6.50 -5.31
CA THR A 141 -9.73 -7.26 -4.10
C THR A 141 -8.30 -7.00 -3.64
N ASP A 142 -7.40 -6.64 -4.56
CA ASP A 142 -5.99 -6.40 -4.26
C ASP A 142 -5.64 -4.91 -4.31
N MET A 143 -6.61 -4.03 -3.99
CA MET A 143 -6.36 -2.59 -3.91
C MET A 143 -5.21 -2.30 -2.96
N ARG A 144 -4.21 -1.58 -3.43
CA ARG A 144 -3.02 -1.26 -2.66
C ARG A 144 -3.09 0.12 -2.02
N LEU A 145 -2.23 0.36 -1.05
CA LEU A 145 -2.14 1.67 -0.40
C LEU A 145 -1.87 2.79 -1.42
N THR A 146 -1.01 2.54 -2.41
CA THR A 146 -0.72 3.52 -3.47
C THR A 146 -1.94 3.83 -4.32
N ASP A 147 -2.78 2.84 -4.65
CA ASP A 147 -4.03 3.05 -5.42
C ASP A 147 -5.01 3.91 -4.62
N LEU A 148 -5.20 3.57 -3.34
CA LEU A 148 -6.09 4.32 -2.46
C LEU A 148 -5.64 5.78 -2.29
N LEU A 149 -4.34 6.01 -2.09
CA LEU A 149 -3.77 7.36 -2.00
C LEU A 149 -3.91 8.12 -3.32
N ALA A 150 -3.75 7.46 -4.48
CA ALA A 150 -3.97 8.08 -5.79
C ALA A 150 -5.44 8.52 -5.96
N MET A 151 -6.41 7.71 -5.53
CA MET A 151 -7.82 8.08 -5.50
C MET A 151 -8.09 9.29 -4.60
N ALA A 152 -7.38 9.40 -3.47
CA ALA A 152 -7.44 10.55 -2.56
C ALA A 152 -6.67 11.78 -3.06
N GLY A 153 -6.04 11.69 -4.24
CA GLY A 153 -5.25 12.77 -4.84
C GLY A 153 -3.86 12.96 -4.23
N GLY A 154 -3.37 11.97 -3.48
CA GLY A 154 -2.07 11.97 -2.81
C GLY A 154 -2.03 12.81 -1.53
N ALA A 155 -0.87 12.87 -0.90
CA ALA A 155 -0.63 13.73 0.25
C ALA A 155 -0.74 15.21 -0.16
N ALA A 156 -1.36 16.02 0.70
CA ALA A 156 -1.44 17.46 0.50
C ALA A 156 -0.08 18.14 0.71
N GLN A 157 0.06 19.39 0.32
CA GLN A 157 1.31 20.16 0.44
C GLN A 157 1.87 20.21 1.88
N GLY A 158 1.02 20.11 2.89
CA GLY A 158 1.43 20.07 4.30
C GLY A 158 1.45 18.65 4.88
N GLY A 159 1.37 17.62 4.06
CA GLY A 159 1.39 16.23 4.51
C GLY A 159 2.79 15.69 4.73
N ALA A 160 2.89 14.75 5.66
CA ALA A 160 4.11 13.99 5.91
C ALA A 160 4.36 12.97 4.81
N ASP A 161 5.62 12.56 4.66
CA ASP A 161 6.01 11.47 3.77
C ASP A 161 5.68 10.09 4.34
N THR A 162 5.26 10.03 5.60
CA THR A 162 4.89 8.82 6.32
C THR A 162 3.38 8.76 6.52
N VAL A 163 2.77 7.62 6.26
CA VAL A 163 1.35 7.36 6.50
C VAL A 163 1.16 6.24 7.51
N VAL A 164 0.11 6.34 8.29
CA VAL A 164 -0.27 5.31 9.26
C VAL A 164 -1.51 4.60 8.75
N VAL A 165 -1.41 3.29 8.58
CA VAL A 165 -2.53 2.43 8.22
C VAL A 165 -2.99 1.69 9.46
N THR A 166 -4.26 1.83 9.79
CA THR A 166 -4.91 1.12 10.90
C THR A 166 -6.09 0.32 10.41
N GLY A 167 -6.34 -0.80 11.03
CA GLY A 167 -7.45 -1.68 10.65
C GLY A 167 -7.50 -2.92 11.52
N THR A 168 -8.11 -3.99 11.00
CA THR A 168 -8.17 -5.28 11.67
C THR A 168 -7.66 -6.37 10.74
N ARG A 169 -6.80 -7.22 11.23
CA ARG A 169 -6.28 -8.40 10.52
C ARG A 169 -6.50 -9.63 11.39
N ASN A 170 -7.25 -10.61 10.89
CA ASN A 170 -7.56 -11.84 11.63
C ASN A 170 -8.17 -11.58 13.02
N GLY A 171 -9.02 -10.56 13.15
CA GLY A 171 -9.65 -10.19 14.42
C GLY A 171 -8.77 -9.40 15.39
N GLN A 172 -7.53 -9.11 15.01
CA GLN A 172 -6.58 -8.32 15.83
C GLN A 172 -6.41 -6.92 15.27
N ALA A 173 -6.24 -5.94 16.15
CA ALA A 173 -5.93 -4.57 15.76
C ALA A 173 -4.60 -4.53 14.99
N TYR A 174 -4.62 -3.87 13.86
CA TYR A 174 -3.47 -3.71 12.97
C TYR A 174 -3.10 -2.22 12.88
N ARG A 175 -1.82 -1.93 13.02
CA ARG A 175 -1.25 -0.60 12.81
C ARG A 175 0.09 -0.75 12.12
N LEU A 176 0.24 -0.11 11.00
CA LEU A 176 1.49 -0.08 10.24
C LEU A 176 1.80 1.37 9.85
N GLU A 177 3.06 1.74 10.01
CA GLU A 177 3.61 2.99 9.55
C GLU A 177 4.37 2.73 8.24
N VAL A 178 3.99 3.42 7.18
CA VAL A 178 4.52 3.24 5.83
C VAL A 178 5.18 4.53 5.38
N ASP A 179 6.43 4.43 4.97
CA ASP A 179 7.20 5.51 4.40
C ASP A 179 6.95 5.57 2.88
N LEU A 180 6.23 6.58 2.40
CA LEU A 180 5.81 6.69 1.00
C LEU A 180 6.98 6.67 0.00
N PRO A 181 8.08 7.42 0.19
CA PRO A 181 9.22 7.37 -0.71
C PRO A 181 9.80 5.97 -0.88
N THR A 182 9.76 5.13 0.16
CA THR A 182 10.31 3.77 0.07
C THR A 182 9.46 2.85 -0.81
N LEU A 183 8.16 3.13 -0.97
CA LEU A 183 7.29 2.34 -1.86
C LEU A 183 7.72 2.42 -3.33
N PHE A 184 8.35 3.52 -3.71
CA PHE A 184 8.81 3.77 -5.08
C PHE A 184 10.27 3.41 -5.31
N ALA A 185 10.97 2.92 -4.27
CA ALA A 185 12.35 2.47 -4.40
C ALA A 185 12.45 1.16 -5.19
N PRO A 186 13.54 0.89 -5.91
CA PRO A 186 13.74 -0.39 -6.59
C PRO A 186 13.66 -1.56 -5.62
N GLY A 187 12.84 -2.56 -5.94
CA GLY A 187 12.64 -3.77 -5.11
C GLY A 187 11.57 -3.65 -4.01
N SER A 188 10.89 -2.52 -3.87
CA SER A 188 9.93 -2.24 -2.79
C SER A 188 8.51 -2.79 -3.01
N LYS A 189 8.23 -3.49 -4.10
CA LYS A 189 6.87 -3.98 -4.44
C LYS A 189 6.15 -4.72 -3.30
N ASN A 190 6.89 -5.35 -2.39
CA ASN A 190 6.33 -6.07 -1.25
C ASN A 190 5.97 -5.15 -0.06
N GLN A 191 6.35 -3.88 -0.10
CA GLN A 191 6.04 -2.91 0.96
C GLN A 191 4.71 -2.18 0.72
N ASP A 192 4.20 -2.24 -0.50
CA ASP A 192 2.90 -1.68 -0.85
C ASP A 192 1.80 -2.64 -0.42
N ILE A 193 1.20 -2.33 0.71
CA ILE A 193 0.24 -3.21 1.41
C ILE A 193 -1.12 -3.22 0.73
N VAL A 194 -1.80 -4.36 0.84
CA VAL A 194 -3.20 -4.48 0.41
C VAL A 194 -4.12 -3.85 1.46
N ILE A 195 -5.02 -3.01 0.99
CA ILE A 195 -6.04 -2.34 1.82
C ILE A 195 -7.27 -3.24 1.91
N LEU A 196 -7.76 -3.40 3.14
CA LEU A 196 -8.95 -4.20 3.41
C LEU A 196 -10.11 -3.32 3.87
N ASN A 197 -11.30 -3.91 3.83
CA ASN A 197 -12.51 -3.24 4.30
C ASN A 197 -12.37 -2.78 5.75
N GLY A 198 -12.75 -1.53 6.00
CA GLY A 198 -12.66 -0.90 7.32
C GLY A 198 -11.29 -0.34 7.67
N ASP A 199 -10.30 -0.44 6.79
CA ASP A 199 -9.01 0.21 7.01
C ASP A 199 -9.14 1.73 7.00
N ALA A 200 -8.35 2.37 7.85
CA ALA A 200 -8.17 3.80 7.86
C ALA A 200 -6.71 4.17 7.62
N VAL A 201 -6.49 5.01 6.63
CA VAL A 201 -5.18 5.56 6.28
C VAL A 201 -5.13 7.01 6.77
N TRP A 202 -4.18 7.30 7.63
CA TRP A 202 -3.96 8.63 8.19
C TRP A 202 -2.65 9.20 7.68
N VAL A 203 -2.72 10.38 7.06
CA VAL A 203 -1.55 11.18 6.67
C VAL A 203 -1.40 12.30 7.68
N ASP A 204 -0.29 12.31 8.40
CA ASP A 204 -0.01 13.33 9.41
C ASP A 204 0.48 14.63 8.76
N ARG A 205 0.69 15.65 9.56
CA ARG A 205 1.33 16.88 9.12
C ARG A 205 2.81 16.64 8.89
N GLN A 206 3.37 17.35 7.94
CA GLN A 206 4.83 17.37 7.74
C GLN A 206 5.52 17.86 9.02
N PRO A 207 6.66 17.29 9.38
CA PRO A 207 7.46 17.76 10.50
C PRO A 207 7.98 19.18 10.24
N LEU A 208 8.07 19.98 11.30
CA LEU A 208 8.51 21.38 11.24
C LEU A 208 9.63 21.65 12.22
N VAL A 209 10.53 22.55 11.85
CA VAL A 209 11.43 23.23 12.78
C VAL A 209 11.08 24.73 12.80
N TYR A 210 11.25 25.36 13.93
CA TYR A 210 11.01 26.78 14.11
C TYR A 210 12.35 27.49 14.30
N ILE A 211 12.59 28.55 13.54
CA ILE A 211 13.84 29.31 13.62
C ILE A 211 13.53 30.76 13.97
N TYR A 212 14.24 31.31 14.94
CA TYR A 212 14.10 32.70 15.33
C TYR A 212 15.41 33.31 15.82
N GLY A 213 15.43 34.64 15.99
CA GLY A 213 16.62 35.43 16.32
C GLY A 213 17.25 36.01 15.07
N GLU A 214 18.58 36.06 15.02
CA GLU A 214 19.35 36.73 13.95
C GLU A 214 19.45 35.85 12.68
N VAL A 215 18.31 35.58 12.06
CA VAL A 215 18.18 34.90 10.77
C VAL A 215 17.40 35.75 9.78
N GLN A 216 17.63 35.56 8.49
CA GLN A 216 17.03 36.37 7.42
C GLN A 216 15.50 36.16 7.35
N ARG A 217 15.04 34.93 7.52
CA ARG A 217 13.61 34.58 7.49
C ARG A 217 13.26 33.72 8.70
N PRO A 218 12.86 34.35 9.80
CA PRO A 218 12.38 33.63 10.98
C PRO A 218 11.01 32.99 10.70
N GLY A 219 10.71 31.88 11.36
CA GLY A 219 9.43 31.23 11.27
C GLY A 219 9.50 29.69 11.22
N PRO A 220 8.35 29.03 10.94
CA PRO A 220 8.30 27.59 10.76
C PRO A 220 8.90 27.22 9.40
N MET A 221 9.73 26.19 9.39
CA MET A 221 10.35 25.63 8.20
C MET A 221 10.02 24.14 8.11
N ARG A 222 9.75 23.64 6.90
CA ARG A 222 9.60 22.20 6.68
C ARG A 222 10.91 21.50 7.06
N LEU A 223 10.79 20.47 7.88
CA LEU A 223 11.92 19.60 8.20
C LEU A 223 11.99 18.47 7.19
N GLU A 224 12.99 18.49 6.34
CA GLU A 224 13.27 17.40 5.43
C GLU A 224 14.01 16.25 6.13
N ARG A 225 13.92 15.06 5.56
CA ARG A 225 14.53 13.88 6.14
C ARG A 225 16.04 14.03 6.30
N GLY A 226 16.49 13.85 7.54
CA GLY A 226 17.91 13.95 7.87
C GLY A 226 18.50 15.36 7.79
N MET A 227 17.65 16.39 7.69
CA MET A 227 18.07 17.80 7.65
C MET A 227 18.90 18.16 8.89
N THR A 228 20.06 18.77 8.66
CA THR A 228 20.96 19.25 9.72
C THR A 228 20.61 20.66 10.16
N LEU A 229 21.19 21.10 11.28
CA LEU A 229 21.05 22.49 11.75
C LEU A 229 21.51 23.48 10.67
N MET A 230 22.66 23.22 10.03
CA MET A 230 23.17 24.06 8.94
C MET A 230 22.16 24.18 7.79
N GLN A 231 21.59 23.05 7.35
CA GLN A 231 20.59 23.04 6.28
C GLN A 231 19.31 23.78 6.67
N SER A 232 18.90 23.65 7.93
CA SER A 232 17.74 24.38 8.46
C SER A 232 17.97 25.89 8.44
N LEU A 233 19.15 26.33 8.86
CA LEU A 233 19.52 27.75 8.81
C LEU A 233 19.57 28.26 7.37
N ALA A 234 20.14 27.48 6.44
CA ALA A 234 20.20 27.84 5.02
C ALA A 234 18.78 27.99 4.42
N THR A 235 17.85 27.10 4.78
CA THR A 235 16.43 27.21 4.38
C THR A 235 15.80 28.51 4.90
N GLY A 236 16.18 28.94 6.10
CA GLY A 236 15.83 30.24 6.70
C GLY A 236 16.51 31.45 6.06
N GLY A 237 17.28 31.26 4.97
CA GLY A 237 17.99 32.34 4.28
C GLY A 237 19.36 32.67 4.88
N GLY A 238 19.83 31.87 5.84
CA GLY A 238 21.07 32.09 6.55
C GLY A 238 20.97 33.10 7.69
N LEU A 239 22.11 33.42 8.27
CA LEU A 239 22.21 34.39 9.35
C LEU A 239 22.11 35.82 8.82
N THR A 240 21.68 36.76 9.67
CA THR A 240 21.84 38.18 9.40
C THR A 240 23.31 38.61 9.56
N GLN A 241 23.63 39.83 9.20
CA GLN A 241 24.97 40.39 9.44
C GLN A 241 25.33 40.46 10.94
N ARG A 242 24.33 40.41 11.82
CA ARG A 242 24.48 40.43 13.27
C ARG A 242 24.41 39.01 13.87
N GLY A 243 24.05 38.01 13.09
CA GLY A 243 23.95 36.63 13.54
C GLY A 243 25.29 35.94 13.71
N THR A 244 25.35 34.98 14.63
CA THR A 244 26.53 34.15 14.83
C THR A 244 26.18 32.67 14.87
N GLU A 245 27.05 31.84 14.27
CA GLU A 245 26.93 30.39 14.37
C GLU A 245 27.32 29.88 15.76
N LYS A 246 28.05 30.69 16.53
CA LYS A 246 28.52 30.31 17.87
C LYS A 246 27.41 30.41 18.89
N GLY A 247 27.18 29.30 19.61
CA GLY A 247 26.22 29.27 20.72
C GLY A 247 24.74 29.31 20.28
N ILE A 248 24.44 28.79 19.10
CA ILE A 248 23.05 28.50 18.69
C ILE A 248 22.45 27.54 19.70
N ARG A 249 21.22 27.81 20.12
CA ARG A 249 20.50 26.97 21.06
C ARG A 249 19.31 26.34 20.36
N VAL A 250 19.08 25.08 20.68
CA VAL A 250 17.88 24.36 20.21
C VAL A 250 17.06 23.94 21.43
N HIS A 251 15.84 24.40 21.48
CA HIS A 251 14.85 24.00 22.47
C HIS A 251 14.14 22.78 21.90
N ARG A 252 14.44 21.62 22.45
CA ARG A 252 13.90 20.31 22.02
C ARG A 252 12.99 19.76 23.08
N ARG A 253 11.81 19.28 22.69
CA ARG A 253 10.90 18.59 23.58
C ARG A 253 11.34 17.12 23.74
N ALA A 254 11.66 16.74 24.96
CA ALA A 254 11.98 15.36 25.31
C ALA A 254 10.71 14.49 25.38
N ALA A 255 10.88 13.16 25.44
CA ALA A 255 9.79 12.20 25.51
C ALA A 255 8.90 12.38 26.78
N ASP A 256 9.45 12.92 27.85
CA ASP A 256 8.73 13.26 29.09
C ASP A 256 7.94 14.60 29.00
N GLY A 257 7.95 15.24 27.82
CA GLY A 257 7.27 16.51 27.55
C GLY A 257 8.04 17.76 27.99
N LYS A 258 9.17 17.62 28.70
CA LYS A 258 9.99 18.76 29.13
C LYS A 258 10.82 19.32 27.97
N VAL A 259 11.04 20.62 28.01
CA VAL A 259 11.91 21.29 27.05
C VAL A 259 13.35 21.25 27.56
N GLN A 260 14.25 20.70 26.76
CA GLN A 260 15.67 20.71 26.97
C GLN A 260 16.31 21.74 26.04
N VAL A 261 17.27 22.51 26.56
CA VAL A 261 18.07 23.46 25.77
C VAL A 261 19.41 22.81 25.47
N ILE A 262 19.66 22.55 24.21
CA ILE A 262 20.90 21.95 23.73
C ILE A 262 21.66 22.94 22.83
N THR A 263 22.97 22.77 22.73
CA THR A 263 23.84 23.51 21.79
C THR A 263 24.38 22.49 20.78
N PRO A 264 23.65 22.19 19.70
CA PRO A 264 24.05 21.19 18.72
C PRO A 264 25.21 21.70 17.86
N ALA A 265 25.95 20.76 17.25
CA ALA A 265 26.83 21.04 16.13
C ALA A 265 26.03 21.38 14.86
N LEU A 266 26.65 22.05 13.90
CA LEU A 266 25.97 22.40 12.64
C LEU A 266 25.54 21.17 11.82
N ASP A 267 26.24 20.05 11.98
CA ASP A 267 25.94 18.78 11.31
C ASP A 267 24.93 17.91 12.07
N ASP A 268 24.52 18.32 13.27
CA ASP A 268 23.54 17.57 14.04
C ASP A 268 22.16 17.62 13.37
N LYS A 269 21.47 16.50 13.38
CA LYS A 269 20.14 16.38 12.80
C LYS A 269 19.09 17.07 13.66
N MET A 270 18.23 17.81 12.99
CA MET A 270 17.08 18.43 13.60
C MET A 270 15.93 17.40 13.72
N LEU A 271 15.10 17.60 14.75
CA LEU A 271 13.92 16.79 15.00
C LEU A 271 12.65 17.65 14.88
N ASP A 272 11.51 16.96 14.68
CA ASP A 272 10.22 17.65 14.63
C ASP A 272 9.94 18.41 15.91
N GLY A 273 9.48 19.65 15.74
CA GLY A 273 9.19 20.56 16.84
C GLY A 273 10.39 21.26 17.47
N ASP A 274 11.61 21.06 16.95
CA ASP A 274 12.78 21.80 17.41
C ASP A 274 12.60 23.31 17.19
N VAL A 275 13.00 24.10 18.19
CA VAL A 275 12.99 25.56 18.10
C VAL A 275 14.41 26.08 18.20
N VAL A 276 14.92 26.57 17.08
CA VAL A 276 16.29 27.07 16.92
C VAL A 276 16.34 28.53 17.26
N TYR A 277 17.20 28.90 18.19
CA TYR A 277 17.49 30.29 18.54
C TYR A 277 18.89 30.69 18.07
N VAL A 278 18.97 31.67 17.20
CA VAL A 278 20.23 32.25 16.72
C VAL A 278 20.51 33.54 17.46
N ARG A 279 21.67 33.59 18.09
CA ARG A 279 22.10 34.74 18.89
C ARG A 279 22.69 35.85 18.02
N GLU A 280 22.62 37.06 18.55
CA GLU A 280 23.36 38.18 18.03
C GLU A 280 24.86 38.02 18.35
N SER A 281 25.73 38.36 17.38
CA SER A 281 27.17 38.50 17.60
C SER A 281 27.39 39.77 18.44
N LEU A 282 28.17 39.64 19.48
CA LEU A 282 28.49 40.78 20.32
C LEU A 282 29.63 41.66 19.74
N PHE A 283 30.30 41.14 18.66
CA PHE A 283 31.41 41.84 17.99
C PHE A 283 31.53 41.38 16.54
#